data_bbf2fbcc2158dbe4a40c7026f2660be0
#
_entry.id   bbf2fbcc2158dbe4a40c7026f2660be0
#
_cell.length_a   1.000
_cell.length_b   1.000
_cell.length_c   1.000
_cell.angle_alpha   90.00
_cell.angle_beta   90.00
_cell.angle_gamma   90.00
#
_symmetry.space_group_name_H-M   'P 1'
#
loop_
_entity.id
_entity.type
_entity.pdbx_description
1 polymer ?
#
loop_
_entity_poly.entity_id
_entity_poly.type
_entity_poly.pdbx_seq_one_letter_code
_entity_poly.pdbx_strand_id
1 'polypeptide(L)'
;MRKLLTLLLAAAMLLNLAGCHGRRKVQSEEPEKIVSSFKVPECFDSSRNFEITFWAKNDNNATQREIYQKAVSDFEALYPNIKVKLRLYNDYGDIYNDVITNIPTNTTPNVCITYPDHIATYLTGADTVVPLDDLFTHPVYGLGGSEVRFDAPTLEQIVPQFLKEGAFDDHYYAMPYMRSTEACYVNKTFVEKLGYTLPDVLTWDFVWEVSQAAAQKDDNGNYLVNGQKVMIPFIYKSTDNMMIQMLRQLDAPYSTDAGDILIYNDATEEILQTIAANTKLGAFSTFKINGYPANFLNAGQCIFAVDSTAGATWMGCDAPLIDIADEKLVQFETVVMPIPQFDTQNPKMISQGPSMCLFNKEDPQEVLASWLFAQYMLTDDVQIAYAQTEGYAPVTTKAQQNPVYLDYLSRRGEDNDLYYDVKIDATRLLMENTENTFVTPVFNGSASLRNAAGQLIENVTKSVRRGENVNKFYLQKLFKDVTSLYRLDQIASETTAQEFGHLPAGAILLIAGVCTAWLGMGVYVALDSIKKKKKK
;
A
#
# COMPACT_ATOMS: atom_id res chain seq x y z
N MET A 1 -58.87 -3.00 -2.81
CA MET A 1 -57.63 -3.21 -2.07
C MET A 1 -56.36 -3.28 -2.95
N ARG A 2 -56.25 -4.15 -3.98
CA ARG A 2 -55.06 -4.21 -4.87
C ARG A 2 -54.69 -2.88 -5.53
N LYS A 3 -55.66 -2.10 -6.05
CA LYS A 3 -55.39 -0.80 -6.70
C LYS A 3 -54.91 0.28 -5.72
N LEU A 4 -55.32 0.23 -4.44
CA LEU A 4 -54.89 1.16 -3.42
C LEU A 4 -53.45 0.86 -2.98
N LEU A 5 -53.07 -0.42 -2.92
CA LEU A 5 -51.72 -0.88 -2.60
C LEU A 5 -50.71 -0.49 -3.69
N THR A 6 -51.11 -0.58 -4.96
CA THR A 6 -50.24 -0.17 -6.10
C THR A 6 -50.06 1.35 -6.14
N LEU A 7 -51.08 2.13 -5.78
CA LEU A 7 -50.94 3.59 -5.67
C LEU A 7 -50.02 4.04 -4.51
N LEU A 8 -50.11 3.35 -3.38
CA LEU A 8 -49.23 3.61 -2.23
C LEU A 8 -47.77 3.23 -2.50
N LEU A 9 -47.55 2.12 -3.22
CA LEU A 9 -46.20 1.73 -3.66
C LEU A 9 -45.62 2.71 -4.69
N ALA A 10 -46.41 3.18 -5.64
CA ALA A 10 -46.01 4.18 -6.63
C ALA A 10 -45.70 5.55 -5.97
N ALA A 11 -46.50 5.97 -4.99
CA ALA A 11 -46.27 7.18 -4.22
C ALA A 11 -44.99 7.09 -3.36
N ALA A 12 -44.70 5.92 -2.75
CA ALA A 12 -43.48 5.67 -2.02
C ALA A 12 -42.21 5.68 -2.92
N MET A 13 -42.32 5.18 -4.16
CA MET A 13 -41.22 5.26 -5.14
C MET A 13 -40.98 6.68 -5.65
N LEU A 14 -42.01 7.48 -5.83
CA LEU A 14 -41.89 8.89 -6.23
C LEU A 14 -41.31 9.78 -5.14
N LEU A 15 -41.58 9.47 -3.87
CA LEU A 15 -40.96 10.18 -2.72
C LEU A 15 -39.47 9.88 -2.57
N ASN A 16 -38.99 8.69 -2.94
CA ASN A 16 -37.58 8.36 -2.95
C ASN A 16 -36.79 9.10 -4.05
N LEU A 17 -37.43 9.50 -5.16
CA LEU A 17 -36.80 10.28 -6.24
C LEU A 17 -36.66 11.77 -5.90
N ALA A 18 -37.46 12.28 -4.96
CA ALA A 18 -37.41 13.68 -4.52
C ALA A 18 -36.36 13.95 -3.42
N GLY A 19 -35.81 12.90 -2.80
CA GLY A 19 -34.84 13.01 -1.69
C GLY A 19 -33.41 13.32 -2.11
N CYS A 20 -33.08 13.31 -3.40
CA CYS A 20 -31.69 13.40 -3.88
C CYS A 20 -31.21 14.83 -4.26
N HIS A 21 -31.94 15.89 -3.94
CA HIS A 21 -31.53 17.25 -4.26
C HIS A 21 -31.59 18.17 -3.03
N GLY A 22 -30.42 18.41 -2.41
CA GLY A 22 -30.28 19.44 -1.41
C GLY A 22 -29.03 19.30 -0.54
N ARG A 23 -27.83 19.52 -1.09
CA ARG A 23 -26.65 19.80 -0.28
C ARG A 23 -26.84 21.17 0.38
N ARG A 24 -27.15 21.20 1.67
CA ARG A 24 -26.97 22.39 2.49
C ARG A 24 -25.51 22.44 2.93
N LYS A 25 -24.78 23.50 2.53
CA LYS A 25 -23.50 23.84 3.18
C LYS A 25 -23.81 24.15 4.65
N VAL A 26 -23.37 23.30 5.53
CA VAL A 26 -23.28 23.62 6.95
C VAL A 26 -21.99 24.44 7.09
N GLN A 27 -22.06 25.64 7.67
CA GLN A 27 -20.89 26.37 8.10
C GLN A 27 -20.20 25.53 9.18
N SER A 28 -18.97 25.14 8.92
CA SER A 28 -18.16 24.37 9.85
C SER A 28 -17.74 25.26 11.01
N GLU A 29 -18.18 24.94 12.22
CA GLU A 29 -17.34 25.14 13.40
C GLU A 29 -16.10 24.26 13.22
N GLU A 30 -14.91 24.73 13.61
CA GLU A 30 -13.70 23.90 13.53
C GLU A 30 -13.98 22.55 14.19
N PRO A 31 -13.66 21.42 13.54
CA PRO A 31 -13.93 20.12 14.11
C PRO A 31 -13.13 19.97 15.41
N GLU A 32 -13.77 19.59 16.49
CA GLU A 32 -13.04 19.13 17.67
C GLU A 32 -12.12 18.00 17.23
N LYS A 33 -10.79 18.16 17.45
CA LYS A 33 -9.83 17.08 17.22
C LYS A 33 -10.30 15.88 18.01
N ILE A 34 -10.56 14.77 17.33
CA ILE A 34 -10.94 13.51 17.99
C ILE A 34 -9.71 13.05 18.76
N VAL A 35 -9.68 13.33 20.04
CA VAL A 35 -8.65 12.83 20.95
C VAL A 35 -8.95 11.36 21.21
N SER A 36 -7.96 10.47 21.00
CA SER A 36 -8.13 9.06 21.32
C SER A 36 -8.53 8.86 22.78
N SER A 37 -9.47 7.96 23.03
CA SER A 37 -9.88 7.57 24.37
C SER A 37 -8.83 6.71 25.08
N PHE A 38 -7.88 6.13 24.35
CA PHE A 38 -6.85 5.25 24.89
C PHE A 38 -5.89 6.02 25.80
N LYS A 39 -5.62 5.43 26.96
CA LYS A 39 -4.56 5.85 27.88
C LYS A 39 -3.75 4.64 28.28
N VAL A 40 -2.45 4.77 28.30
CA VAL A 40 -1.55 3.69 28.71
C VAL A 40 -1.85 3.31 30.16
N PRO A 41 -2.19 2.04 30.46
CA PRO A 41 -2.41 1.57 31.83
C PRO A 41 -1.15 1.72 32.70
N GLU A 42 -1.34 2.02 33.98
CA GLU A 42 -0.22 2.11 34.93
C GLU A 42 0.52 0.79 35.11
N CYS A 43 -0.19 -0.35 34.98
CA CYS A 43 0.39 -1.68 35.03
C CYS A 43 -0.33 -2.62 34.06
N PHE A 44 0.44 -3.57 33.51
CA PHE A 44 -0.13 -4.68 32.72
C PHE A 44 -0.64 -5.76 33.65
N ASP A 45 -1.93 -6.11 33.51
CA ASP A 45 -2.55 -7.16 34.33
C ASP A 45 -2.22 -8.55 33.78
N SER A 46 -1.10 -9.11 34.24
CA SER A 46 -0.65 -10.47 33.85
C SER A 46 -1.51 -11.60 34.42
N SER A 47 -2.47 -11.31 35.31
CA SER A 47 -3.41 -12.31 35.85
C SER A 47 -4.56 -12.62 34.88
N ARG A 48 -4.82 -11.74 33.92
CA ARG A 48 -5.85 -11.89 32.88
C ARG A 48 -5.28 -12.53 31.64
N ASN A 49 -6.12 -13.25 30.91
CA ASN A 49 -5.79 -13.76 29.59
C ASN A 49 -6.32 -12.83 28.50
N PHE A 50 -5.49 -12.59 27.50
CA PHE A 50 -5.83 -11.79 26.33
C PHE A 50 -5.71 -12.62 25.07
N GLU A 51 -6.59 -12.37 24.13
CA GLU A 51 -6.52 -12.90 22.77
C GLU A 51 -6.50 -11.73 21.81
N ILE A 52 -5.39 -11.55 21.13
CA ILE A 52 -5.21 -10.47 20.16
C ILE A 52 -5.10 -11.02 18.74
N THR A 53 -5.53 -10.26 17.77
CA THR A 53 -5.47 -10.60 16.34
C THR A 53 -4.39 -9.80 15.64
N PHE A 54 -3.55 -10.48 14.87
CA PHE A 54 -2.52 -9.88 14.03
C PHE A 54 -2.77 -10.20 12.57
N TRP A 55 -2.99 -9.18 11.74
CA TRP A 55 -3.18 -9.31 10.30
C TRP A 55 -1.91 -8.87 9.57
N ALA A 56 -1.31 -9.79 8.83
CA ALA A 56 -0.06 -9.58 8.13
C ALA A 56 -0.14 -10.07 6.68
N LYS A 57 0.69 -9.48 5.83
CA LYS A 57 0.91 -9.94 4.46
C LYS A 57 2.18 -10.79 4.40
N ASN A 58 2.15 -11.85 3.64
CA ASN A 58 3.35 -12.56 3.21
C ASN A 58 3.36 -12.63 1.67
N ASP A 59 4.52 -12.45 1.06
CA ASP A 59 4.68 -12.39 -0.41
C ASP A 59 4.64 -13.75 -1.10
N ASN A 60 3.74 -14.65 -0.68
CA ASN A 60 3.71 -16.07 -1.05
C ASN A 60 5.02 -16.80 -0.70
N ASN A 61 5.84 -16.18 0.13
CA ASN A 61 7.11 -16.70 0.61
C ASN A 61 6.87 -17.54 1.87
N ALA A 62 7.17 -18.84 1.81
CA ALA A 62 6.98 -19.77 2.92
C ALA A 62 7.83 -19.35 4.15
N THR A 63 9.04 -18.87 3.91
CA THR A 63 9.96 -18.42 4.96
C THR A 63 9.40 -17.23 5.74
N GLN A 64 8.78 -16.26 5.08
CA GLN A 64 8.12 -15.13 5.75
C GLN A 64 7.00 -15.61 6.68
N ARG A 65 6.20 -16.57 6.24
CA ARG A 65 5.14 -17.17 7.07
C ARG A 65 5.72 -17.84 8.31
N GLU A 66 6.79 -18.62 8.15
CA GLU A 66 7.47 -19.30 9.26
C GLU A 66 8.04 -18.30 10.28
N ILE A 67 8.59 -17.17 9.82
CA ILE A 67 9.08 -16.09 10.68
C ILE A 67 7.94 -15.49 11.51
N TYR A 68 6.79 -15.20 10.91
CA TYR A 68 5.62 -14.71 11.66
C TYR A 68 5.14 -15.73 12.69
N GLN A 69 5.06 -17.02 12.32
CA GLN A 69 4.64 -18.09 13.23
C GLN A 69 5.63 -18.26 14.39
N LYS A 70 6.93 -18.18 14.09
CA LYS A 70 7.98 -18.22 15.11
C LYS A 70 7.89 -17.01 16.05
N ALA A 71 7.75 -15.81 15.51
CA ALA A 71 7.61 -14.59 16.31
C ALA A 71 6.41 -14.66 17.26
N VAL A 72 5.26 -15.17 16.79
CA VAL A 72 4.08 -15.39 17.63
C VAL A 72 4.39 -16.40 18.74
N SER A 73 5.00 -17.53 18.40
CA SER A 73 5.32 -18.58 19.37
C SER A 73 6.30 -18.10 20.46
N ASP A 74 7.35 -17.38 20.05
CA ASP A 74 8.38 -16.87 20.97
C ASP A 74 7.81 -15.77 21.88
N PHE A 75 6.97 -14.88 21.33
CA PHE A 75 6.27 -13.87 22.11
C PHE A 75 5.32 -14.50 23.14
N GLU A 76 4.52 -15.49 22.75
CA GLU A 76 3.63 -16.23 23.67
C GLU A 76 4.39 -16.98 24.77
N ALA A 77 5.63 -17.40 24.52
CA ALA A 77 6.46 -17.99 25.56
C ALA A 77 6.89 -16.96 26.62
N LEU A 78 7.12 -15.70 26.22
CA LEU A 78 7.43 -14.58 27.12
C LEU A 78 6.21 -14.04 27.86
N TYR A 79 5.05 -14.04 27.21
CA TYR A 79 3.76 -13.57 27.73
C TYR A 79 2.70 -14.68 27.61
N PRO A 80 2.72 -15.72 28.49
CA PRO A 80 1.85 -16.89 28.34
C PRO A 80 0.35 -16.57 28.46
N ASN A 81 0.02 -15.42 29.02
CA ASN A 81 -1.34 -14.91 29.17
C ASN A 81 -1.84 -14.12 27.94
N ILE A 82 -1.01 -13.93 26.90
CA ILE A 82 -1.41 -13.31 25.64
C ILE A 82 -1.37 -14.37 24.54
N LYS A 83 -2.47 -14.55 23.83
CA LYS A 83 -2.57 -15.40 22.65
C LYS A 83 -2.72 -14.55 21.40
N VAL A 84 -1.92 -14.82 20.36
CA VAL A 84 -1.90 -14.06 19.11
C VAL A 84 -2.50 -14.91 17.99
N LYS A 85 -3.63 -14.47 17.45
CA LYS A 85 -4.24 -15.07 16.26
C LYS A 85 -3.69 -14.41 15.00
N LEU A 86 -2.73 -15.08 14.37
CA LEU A 86 -2.17 -14.67 13.09
C LEU A 86 -3.13 -14.96 11.94
N ARG A 87 -3.45 -13.93 11.13
CA ARG A 87 -4.12 -14.05 9.84
C ARG A 87 -3.21 -13.50 8.74
N LEU A 88 -2.93 -14.32 7.74
CA LEU A 88 -2.09 -13.95 6.60
C LEU A 88 -2.93 -13.63 5.38
N TYR A 89 -2.50 -12.61 4.65
CA TYR A 89 -3.08 -12.11 3.41
C TYR A 89 -2.05 -12.15 2.29
N ASN A 90 -2.51 -12.19 1.06
CA ASN A 90 -1.64 -12.13 -0.11
C ASN A 90 -1.42 -10.70 -0.62
N ASP A 91 -2.28 -9.77 -0.23
CA ASP A 91 -2.25 -8.37 -0.71
C ASP A 91 -2.61 -7.37 0.41
N TYR A 92 -1.95 -6.20 0.41
CA TYR A 92 -2.27 -5.12 1.37
C TYR A 92 -3.64 -4.48 1.10
N GLY A 93 -4.11 -4.50 -0.15
CA GLY A 93 -5.44 -4.02 -0.51
C GLY A 93 -6.54 -4.87 0.11
N ASP A 94 -6.32 -6.19 0.28
CA ASP A 94 -7.26 -7.07 0.97
C ASP A 94 -7.31 -6.74 2.47
N ILE A 95 -6.15 -6.49 3.11
CA ILE A 95 -6.11 -6.02 4.51
C ILE A 95 -6.86 -4.69 4.64
N TYR A 96 -6.59 -3.74 3.74
CA TYR A 96 -7.23 -2.43 3.73
C TYR A 96 -8.76 -2.54 3.63
N ASN A 97 -9.27 -3.32 2.69
CA ASN A 97 -10.70 -3.52 2.48
C ASN A 97 -11.37 -4.20 3.68
N ASP A 98 -10.71 -5.22 4.23
CA ASP A 98 -11.21 -5.92 5.41
C ASP A 98 -11.23 -4.98 6.63
N VAL A 99 -10.19 -4.18 6.86
CA VAL A 99 -10.18 -3.19 7.97
C VAL A 99 -11.33 -2.20 7.82
N ILE A 100 -11.49 -1.55 6.66
CA ILE A 100 -12.58 -0.59 6.43
C ILE A 100 -13.95 -1.22 6.68
N THR A 101 -14.14 -2.46 6.25
CA THR A 101 -15.40 -3.18 6.43
C THR A 101 -15.68 -3.48 7.91
N ASN A 102 -14.64 -3.65 8.71
CA ASN A 102 -14.74 -4.00 10.13
C ASN A 102 -14.83 -2.77 11.07
N ILE A 103 -14.45 -1.57 10.61
CA ILE A 103 -14.56 -0.32 11.41
C ILE A 103 -15.99 -0.09 11.91
N PRO A 104 -17.05 -0.10 11.07
CA PRO A 104 -18.41 0.18 11.52
C PRO A 104 -18.97 -0.82 12.53
N THR A 105 -18.40 -2.02 12.60
CA THR A 105 -18.84 -3.10 13.49
C THR A 105 -17.96 -3.27 14.72
N ASN A 106 -16.92 -2.44 14.86
CA ASN A 106 -15.90 -2.52 15.91
C ASN A 106 -15.24 -3.90 16.02
N THR A 107 -14.98 -4.54 14.84
CA THR A 107 -14.36 -5.86 14.72
C THR A 107 -13.01 -5.80 13.99
N THR A 108 -12.36 -4.64 14.02
CA THR A 108 -11.00 -4.46 13.49
C THR A 108 -10.00 -5.40 14.18
N PRO A 109 -8.88 -5.75 13.54
CA PRO A 109 -7.82 -6.49 14.23
C PRO A 109 -7.26 -5.66 15.39
N ASN A 110 -6.43 -6.28 16.23
CA ASN A 110 -5.68 -5.54 17.26
C ASN A 110 -4.46 -4.86 16.64
N VAL A 111 -3.74 -5.58 15.79
CA VAL A 111 -2.57 -5.10 15.06
C VAL A 111 -2.71 -5.49 13.60
N CYS A 112 -2.42 -4.57 12.68
CA CYS A 112 -2.24 -4.95 11.28
C CYS A 112 -0.98 -4.33 10.67
N ILE A 113 -0.41 -5.03 9.69
CA ILE A 113 0.63 -4.50 8.82
C ILE A 113 -0.05 -3.80 7.65
N THR A 114 0.29 -2.53 7.41
CA THR A 114 -0.39 -1.69 6.41
C THR A 114 0.51 -0.54 5.95
N TYR A 115 0.03 0.24 4.99
CA TYR A 115 0.70 1.46 4.54
C TYR A 115 0.14 2.70 5.23
N PRO A 116 0.94 3.79 5.39
CA PRO A 116 0.48 5.06 5.94
C PRO A 116 -0.76 5.62 5.22
N ASP A 117 -0.82 5.55 3.90
CA ASP A 117 -1.99 5.97 3.10
C ASP A 117 -3.28 5.26 3.50
N HIS A 118 -3.21 4.00 3.89
CA HIS A 118 -4.35 3.23 4.37
C HIS A 118 -4.79 3.71 5.75
N ILE A 119 -3.83 4.00 6.64
CA ILE A 119 -4.11 4.45 8.02
C ILE A 119 -4.87 5.77 8.01
N ALA A 120 -4.53 6.70 7.11
CA ALA A 120 -5.27 7.95 6.95
C ALA A 120 -6.78 7.71 6.71
N THR A 121 -7.12 6.66 5.98
CA THR A 121 -8.53 6.26 5.80
C THR A 121 -9.12 5.63 7.07
N TYR A 122 -8.34 4.84 7.83
CA TYR A 122 -8.81 4.24 9.08
C TYR A 122 -9.12 5.30 10.15
N LEU A 123 -8.40 6.41 10.13
CA LEU A 123 -8.61 7.56 11.02
C LEU A 123 -9.95 8.30 10.78
N THR A 124 -10.66 7.99 9.69
CA THR A 124 -12.02 8.52 9.48
C THR A 124 -13.05 7.88 10.42
N GLY A 125 -12.74 6.74 11.01
CA GLY A 125 -13.50 6.15 12.11
C GLY A 125 -13.16 6.83 13.44
N ALA A 126 -14.16 7.27 14.19
CA ALA A 126 -13.94 7.89 15.48
C ALA A 126 -13.20 6.93 16.43
N ASP A 127 -12.08 7.38 16.99
CA ASP A 127 -11.28 6.64 17.99
C ASP A 127 -10.89 5.20 17.56
N THR A 128 -10.66 5.01 16.26
CA THR A 128 -10.40 3.68 15.69
C THR A 128 -8.93 3.26 15.80
N VAL A 129 -8.01 4.20 15.55
CA VAL A 129 -6.56 3.95 15.55
C VAL A 129 -5.93 4.56 16.79
N VAL A 130 -5.03 3.82 17.42
CA VAL A 130 -4.32 4.28 18.63
C VAL A 130 -3.16 5.20 18.21
N PRO A 131 -3.10 6.44 18.71
CA PRO A 131 -1.88 7.25 18.59
C PRO A 131 -0.76 6.63 19.45
N LEU A 132 0.44 6.59 18.90
CA LEU A 132 1.56 5.85 19.49
C LEU A 132 2.50 6.74 20.32
N ASP A 133 2.28 8.05 20.36
CA ASP A 133 3.17 9.01 21.02
C ASP A 133 3.47 8.64 22.48
N ASP A 134 2.43 8.42 23.28
CA ASP A 134 2.57 8.01 24.68
C ASP A 134 3.17 6.59 24.79
N LEU A 135 2.80 5.70 23.88
CA LEU A 135 3.35 4.34 23.85
C LEU A 135 4.83 4.31 23.49
N PHE A 136 5.27 5.18 22.58
CA PHE A 136 6.69 5.24 22.21
C PHE A 136 7.58 5.64 23.38
N THR A 137 7.13 6.56 24.22
CA THR A 137 7.96 7.19 25.28
C THR A 137 7.64 6.69 26.69
N HIS A 138 6.67 5.76 26.85
CA HIS A 138 6.27 5.29 28.16
C HIS A 138 7.42 4.56 28.87
N PRO A 139 7.84 4.98 30.11
CA PRO A 139 9.05 4.46 30.73
C PRO A 139 8.97 2.98 31.12
N VAL A 140 7.75 2.45 31.30
CA VAL A 140 7.53 1.07 31.77
C VAL A 140 7.24 0.13 30.59
N TYR A 141 6.37 0.53 29.66
CA TYR A 141 5.88 -0.31 28.56
C TYR A 141 6.20 0.25 27.18
N GLY A 142 6.91 1.37 27.09
CA GLY A 142 7.31 1.98 25.83
C GLY A 142 8.42 1.19 25.15
N LEU A 143 8.96 1.77 24.08
CA LEU A 143 10.09 1.18 23.36
C LEU A 143 11.31 1.06 24.28
N GLY A 144 11.76 -0.17 24.55
CA GLY A 144 12.81 -0.44 25.52
C GLY A 144 12.40 -0.23 26.98
N GLY A 145 11.11 -0.20 27.31
CA GLY A 145 10.57 0.05 28.64
C GLY A 145 10.98 -1.01 29.68
N SER A 146 10.99 -0.62 30.95
CA SER A 146 11.56 -1.43 32.06
C SER A 146 10.85 -2.76 32.31
N GLU A 147 9.57 -2.89 31.96
CA GLU A 147 8.77 -4.11 32.14
C GLU A 147 8.57 -4.91 30.83
N VAL A 148 9.22 -4.51 29.74
CA VAL A 148 9.26 -5.25 28.50
C VAL A 148 10.16 -6.47 28.65
N ARG A 149 9.67 -7.68 28.36
CA ARG A 149 10.36 -8.96 28.66
C ARG A 149 11.30 -9.44 27.56
N PHE A 150 11.67 -8.58 26.64
CA PHE A 150 12.55 -8.88 25.51
C PHE A 150 13.43 -7.66 25.19
N ASP A 151 14.46 -7.86 24.41
CA ASP A 151 15.40 -6.80 24.02
C ASP A 151 14.78 -5.95 22.88
N ALA A 152 13.81 -5.09 23.25
CA ALA A 152 13.18 -4.15 22.33
C ALA A 152 14.13 -3.00 21.95
N PRO A 153 14.05 -2.45 20.75
CA PRO A 153 14.76 -1.21 20.41
C PRO A 153 14.17 -0.03 21.22
N THR A 154 14.98 1.00 21.44
CA THR A 154 14.48 2.30 21.93
C THR A 154 13.99 3.16 20.76
N LEU A 155 13.26 4.25 21.06
CA LEU A 155 12.77 5.18 20.04
C LEU A 155 13.92 5.77 19.20
N GLU A 156 15.04 6.10 19.83
CA GLU A 156 16.21 6.68 19.17
C GLU A 156 16.91 5.69 18.23
N GLN A 157 16.66 4.41 18.40
CA GLN A 157 17.20 3.36 17.53
C GLN A 157 16.34 3.13 16.28
N ILE A 158 15.12 3.66 16.21
CA ILE A 158 14.36 3.65 14.96
C ILE A 158 14.98 4.68 14.01
N VAL A 159 15.20 4.30 12.75
CA VAL A 159 15.73 5.21 11.73
C VAL A 159 14.77 6.40 11.57
N PRO A 160 15.23 7.65 11.82
CA PRO A 160 14.34 8.82 11.86
C PRO A 160 13.54 9.03 10.58
N GLN A 161 14.16 8.76 9.42
CA GLN A 161 13.48 8.86 8.12
C GLN A 161 12.28 7.92 8.02
N PHE A 162 12.42 6.70 8.53
CA PHE A 162 11.33 5.71 8.50
C PHE A 162 10.24 6.00 9.53
N LEU A 163 10.62 6.57 10.68
CA LEU A 163 9.66 6.94 11.73
C LEU A 163 8.70 8.04 11.25
N LYS A 164 9.23 9.04 10.52
CA LYS A 164 8.41 10.16 9.98
C LYS A 164 7.26 9.70 9.09
N GLU A 165 7.39 8.56 8.43
CA GLU A 165 6.34 8.02 7.54
C GLU A 165 5.06 7.62 8.31
N GLY A 166 5.19 7.34 9.62
CA GLY A 166 4.06 7.02 10.49
C GLY A 166 3.36 8.23 11.12
N ALA A 167 3.88 9.43 10.87
CA ALA A 167 3.32 10.66 11.42
C ALA A 167 2.16 11.19 10.56
N PHE A 168 1.08 11.57 11.23
CA PHE A 168 -0.11 12.17 10.63
C PHE A 168 -0.69 13.19 11.61
N ASP A 169 -0.92 14.43 11.18
CA ASP A 169 -1.49 15.51 11.97
C ASP A 169 -0.80 15.68 13.36
N ASP A 170 0.55 15.74 13.33
CA ASP A 170 1.44 15.87 14.51
C ASP A 170 1.46 14.67 15.48
N HIS A 171 0.85 13.53 15.12
CA HIS A 171 0.85 12.31 15.91
C HIS A 171 1.39 11.12 15.14
N TYR A 172 1.96 10.14 15.82
CA TYR A 172 2.36 8.87 15.23
C TYR A 172 1.21 7.86 15.32
N TYR A 173 0.73 7.37 14.17
CA TYR A 173 -0.31 6.33 14.08
C TYR A 173 0.21 5.03 13.50
N ALA A 174 1.48 5.01 13.09
CA ALA A 174 2.13 3.82 12.58
C ALA A 174 3.55 3.70 13.10
N MET A 175 3.93 2.48 13.41
CA MET A 175 5.30 2.09 13.74
C MET A 175 5.92 1.41 12.53
N PRO A 176 7.06 1.87 11.98
CA PRO A 176 7.69 1.22 10.84
C PRO A 176 8.01 -0.25 11.19
N TYR A 177 7.80 -1.16 10.23
CA TYR A 177 8.08 -2.59 10.41
C TYR A 177 9.23 -3.06 9.54
N MET A 178 9.15 -2.87 8.22
CA MET A 178 10.20 -3.12 7.24
C MET A 178 10.21 -2.01 6.22
N ARG A 179 11.37 -1.75 5.63
CA ARG A 179 11.46 -0.76 4.56
C ARG A 179 12.05 -1.35 3.29
N SER A 180 11.56 -0.84 2.19
CA SER A 180 12.02 -1.09 0.83
C SER A 180 12.00 0.21 0.03
N THR A 181 12.52 0.18 -1.16
CA THR A 181 12.36 1.21 -2.18
C THR A 181 12.12 0.53 -3.51
N GLU A 182 12.05 1.27 -4.61
CA GLU A 182 12.08 0.70 -5.93
C GLU A 182 13.51 0.66 -6.46
N ALA A 183 13.87 -0.43 -7.12
CA ALA A 183 15.13 -0.62 -7.81
C ALA A 183 14.88 -0.90 -9.30
N CYS A 184 15.83 -0.51 -10.14
CA CYS A 184 15.89 -0.94 -11.53
C CYS A 184 16.79 -2.16 -11.64
N TYR A 185 16.21 -3.31 -11.95
CA TYR A 185 16.93 -4.55 -12.23
C TYR A 185 17.25 -4.57 -13.74
N VAL A 186 18.53 -4.53 -14.06
CA VAL A 186 19.01 -4.32 -15.41
C VAL A 186 19.62 -5.60 -15.98
N ASN A 187 19.17 -6.01 -17.16
CA ASN A 187 19.86 -7.01 -17.98
C ASN A 187 21.05 -6.33 -18.67
N LYS A 188 22.20 -6.30 -17.98
CA LYS A 188 23.42 -5.64 -18.44
C LYS A 188 23.93 -6.25 -19.74
N THR A 189 23.86 -7.57 -19.86
CA THR A 189 24.27 -8.28 -21.08
C THR A 189 23.58 -7.76 -22.32
N PHE A 190 22.27 -7.42 -22.23
CA PHE A 190 21.53 -6.89 -23.37
C PHE A 190 21.82 -5.41 -23.62
N VAL A 191 22.09 -4.62 -22.59
CA VAL A 191 22.57 -3.24 -22.73
C VAL A 191 23.87 -3.22 -23.53
N GLU A 192 24.84 -4.05 -23.16
CA GLU A 192 26.14 -4.17 -23.85
C GLU A 192 26.00 -4.74 -25.27
N LYS A 193 25.12 -5.73 -25.49
CA LYS A 193 24.82 -6.29 -26.80
C LYS A 193 24.24 -5.24 -27.77
N LEU A 194 23.53 -4.25 -27.26
CA LEU A 194 23.03 -3.11 -28.05
C LEU A 194 24.11 -2.05 -28.32
N GLY A 195 25.33 -2.22 -27.78
CA GLY A 195 26.46 -1.31 -27.97
C GLY A 195 26.50 -0.15 -26.94
N TYR A 196 25.71 -0.23 -25.87
CA TYR A 196 25.73 0.76 -24.79
C TYR A 196 26.60 0.29 -23.62
N THR A 197 27.12 1.28 -22.88
CA THR A 197 27.79 1.03 -21.59
C THR A 197 26.86 1.48 -20.47
N LEU A 198 26.63 0.61 -19.49
CA LEU A 198 25.79 0.93 -18.35
C LEU A 198 26.45 2.04 -17.53
N PRO A 199 25.79 3.20 -17.29
CA PRO A 199 26.35 4.27 -16.47
C PRO A 199 26.29 3.93 -14.98
N ASP A 200 27.03 4.65 -14.14
CA ASP A 200 26.97 4.48 -12.69
C ASP A 200 25.60 4.85 -12.10
N VAL A 201 24.91 5.82 -12.70
CA VAL A 201 23.56 6.27 -12.32
C VAL A 201 22.69 6.31 -13.58
N LEU A 202 21.56 5.62 -13.53
CA LEU A 202 20.58 5.63 -14.62
C LEU A 202 19.89 6.98 -14.74
N THR A 203 19.74 7.46 -15.98
CA THR A 203 18.84 8.57 -16.31
C THR A 203 17.63 8.07 -17.09
N TRP A 204 16.52 8.84 -17.05
CA TRP A 204 15.34 8.53 -17.86
C TRP A 204 15.70 8.51 -19.36
N ASP A 205 16.53 9.47 -19.83
CA ASP A 205 16.96 9.54 -21.23
C ASP A 205 17.72 8.29 -21.65
N PHE A 206 18.65 7.79 -20.84
CA PHE A 206 19.39 6.56 -21.11
C PHE A 206 18.45 5.35 -21.21
N VAL A 207 17.52 5.23 -20.26
CA VAL A 207 16.56 4.10 -20.27
C VAL A 207 15.65 4.16 -21.50
N TRP A 208 15.19 5.36 -21.89
CA TRP A 208 14.38 5.50 -23.10
C TRP A 208 15.16 5.19 -24.36
N GLU A 209 16.39 5.69 -24.49
CA GLU A 209 17.25 5.45 -25.67
C GLU A 209 17.53 3.97 -25.88
N VAL A 210 18.01 3.28 -24.83
CA VAL A 210 18.31 1.85 -24.89
C VAL A 210 17.05 1.03 -25.16
N SER A 211 15.93 1.41 -24.54
CA SER A 211 14.66 0.72 -24.75
C SER A 211 14.12 0.86 -26.18
N GLN A 212 14.31 2.02 -26.80
CA GLN A 212 13.95 2.25 -28.20
C GLN A 212 14.85 1.43 -29.14
N ALA A 213 16.16 1.37 -28.86
CA ALA A 213 17.09 0.52 -29.60
C ALA A 213 16.71 -0.96 -29.51
N ALA A 214 16.32 -1.42 -28.32
CA ALA A 214 15.88 -2.79 -28.08
C ALA A 214 14.55 -3.15 -28.76
N ALA A 215 13.71 -2.16 -29.07
CA ALA A 215 12.44 -2.36 -29.75
C ALA A 215 12.57 -2.68 -31.25
N GLN A 216 13.80 -2.64 -31.82
CA GLN A 216 14.07 -2.92 -33.22
C GLN A 216 13.84 -4.39 -33.58
N LYS A 217 13.26 -4.65 -34.77
CA LYS A 217 12.89 -5.99 -35.22
C LYS A 217 13.53 -6.29 -36.60
N ASP A 218 13.74 -7.58 -36.86
CA ASP A 218 14.07 -8.11 -38.17
C ASP A 218 12.82 -8.19 -39.08
N ASP A 219 13.05 -8.58 -40.35
CA ASP A 219 12.00 -8.74 -41.36
C ASP A 219 10.97 -9.84 -40.97
N ASN A 220 11.31 -10.73 -40.07
CA ASN A 220 10.44 -11.80 -39.56
C ASN A 220 9.65 -11.38 -38.34
N GLY A 221 9.86 -10.13 -37.86
CA GLY A 221 9.22 -9.57 -36.68
C GLY A 221 9.79 -10.05 -35.35
N ASN A 222 10.98 -10.63 -35.32
CA ASN A 222 11.71 -10.95 -34.12
C ASN A 222 12.52 -9.73 -33.64
N TYR A 223 12.58 -9.53 -32.33
CA TYR A 223 13.42 -8.48 -31.77
C TYR A 223 14.90 -8.80 -31.95
N LEU A 224 15.68 -7.84 -32.47
CA LEU A 224 17.09 -8.04 -32.78
C LEU A 224 17.94 -8.41 -31.58
N VAL A 225 17.60 -7.86 -30.40
CA VAL A 225 18.37 -8.05 -29.17
C VAL A 225 18.26 -9.47 -28.61
N ASN A 226 17.09 -10.10 -28.67
CA ASN A 226 16.84 -11.43 -28.08
C ASN A 226 16.43 -12.52 -29.07
N GLY A 227 16.17 -12.17 -30.32
CA GLY A 227 15.71 -13.11 -31.36
C GLY A 227 14.28 -13.65 -31.12
N GLN A 228 13.55 -13.14 -30.15
CA GLN A 228 12.21 -13.57 -29.78
C GLN A 228 11.14 -12.69 -30.41
N LYS A 229 9.89 -13.18 -30.43
CA LYS A 229 8.72 -12.40 -30.88
C LYS A 229 8.12 -11.54 -29.77
N VAL A 230 8.58 -11.70 -28.54
CA VAL A 230 8.10 -10.98 -27.36
C VAL A 230 9.25 -10.22 -26.72
N MET A 231 9.03 -8.96 -26.49
CA MET A 231 9.91 -8.08 -25.71
C MET A 231 9.14 -6.87 -25.23
N ILE A 232 9.36 -6.50 -23.99
CA ILE A 232 9.00 -5.21 -23.41
C ILE A 232 10.29 -4.65 -22.81
N PRO A 233 11.03 -3.82 -23.56
CA PRO A 233 12.36 -3.37 -23.16
C PRO A 233 12.40 -2.71 -21.78
N PHE A 234 11.41 -1.88 -21.46
CA PHE A 234 11.26 -1.26 -20.16
C PHE A 234 9.89 -1.54 -19.55
N ILE A 235 9.90 -2.06 -18.33
CA ILE A 235 8.72 -2.35 -17.51
C ILE A 235 8.84 -1.62 -16.18
N TYR A 236 7.80 -0.90 -15.80
CA TYR A 236 7.65 -0.31 -14.46
C TYR A 236 6.39 -0.91 -13.82
N LYS A 237 6.55 -1.67 -12.72
CA LYS A 237 5.45 -2.42 -12.11
C LYS A 237 4.41 -1.53 -11.48
N SER A 238 4.84 -0.64 -10.58
CA SER A 238 3.95 0.27 -9.84
C SER A 238 3.82 1.58 -10.59
N THR A 239 2.82 1.66 -11.47
CA THR A 239 2.61 2.85 -12.32
C THR A 239 2.25 4.10 -11.51
N ASP A 240 1.67 3.95 -10.33
CA ASP A 240 1.45 5.01 -9.34
C ASP A 240 2.79 5.57 -8.85
N ASN A 241 3.70 4.71 -8.42
CA ASN A 241 5.04 5.13 -8.01
C ASN A 241 5.81 5.78 -9.17
N MET A 242 5.72 5.23 -10.39
CA MET A 242 6.36 5.84 -11.55
C MET A 242 5.94 7.31 -11.72
N MET A 243 4.63 7.59 -11.67
CA MET A 243 4.12 8.96 -11.78
C MET A 243 4.63 9.85 -10.64
N ILE A 244 4.52 9.36 -9.40
CA ILE A 244 4.92 10.07 -8.19
C ILE A 244 6.43 10.36 -8.19
N GLN A 245 7.25 9.38 -8.56
CA GLN A 245 8.70 9.50 -8.67
C GLN A 245 9.11 10.57 -9.69
N MET A 246 8.55 10.49 -10.90
CA MET A 246 8.85 11.45 -11.96
C MET A 246 8.46 12.87 -11.54
N LEU A 247 7.27 13.06 -10.95
CA LEU A 247 6.85 14.37 -10.44
C LEU A 247 7.78 14.87 -9.34
N ARG A 248 8.13 14.02 -8.38
CA ARG A 248 9.03 14.39 -7.27
C ARG A 248 10.43 14.77 -7.76
N GLN A 249 10.96 14.05 -8.75
CA GLN A 249 12.27 14.34 -9.35
C GLN A 249 12.26 15.66 -10.13
N LEU A 250 11.13 16.04 -10.71
CA LEU A 250 10.93 17.32 -11.42
C LEU A 250 10.54 18.49 -10.50
N ASP A 251 10.47 18.26 -9.18
CA ASP A 251 9.91 19.20 -8.19
C ASP A 251 8.49 19.71 -8.57
N ALA A 252 7.75 18.87 -9.29
CA ALA A 252 6.39 19.17 -9.71
C ALA A 252 5.37 18.78 -8.61
N PRO A 253 4.29 19.57 -8.44
CA PRO A 253 3.34 19.33 -7.37
C PRO A 253 2.50 18.07 -7.62
N TYR A 254 2.29 17.28 -6.54
CA TYR A 254 1.43 16.09 -6.51
C TYR A 254 0.18 16.33 -5.65
N SER A 255 0.39 16.66 -4.39
CA SER A 255 -0.64 17.04 -3.43
C SER A 255 -0.02 17.85 -2.29
N THR A 256 -0.88 18.45 -1.43
CA THR A 256 -0.47 19.00 -0.14
C THR A 256 -0.82 18.05 1.00
N ASP A 257 -0.25 18.26 2.18
CA ASP A 257 -0.61 17.52 3.41
C ASP A 257 -2.07 17.78 3.82
N ALA A 258 -2.62 18.93 3.41
CA ALA A 258 -4.04 19.27 3.61
C ALA A 258 -5.00 18.56 2.64
N GLY A 259 -4.49 17.79 1.68
CA GLY A 259 -5.29 17.02 0.72
C GLY A 259 -5.65 17.77 -0.57
N ASP A 260 -5.01 18.91 -0.87
CA ASP A 260 -5.20 19.55 -2.18
C ASP A 260 -4.62 18.66 -3.29
N ILE A 261 -5.39 18.42 -4.32
CA ILE A 261 -5.01 17.59 -5.45
C ILE A 261 -4.34 18.44 -6.53
N LEU A 262 -3.03 18.27 -6.72
CA LEU A 262 -2.19 19.10 -7.60
C LEU A 262 -1.59 18.31 -8.78
N ILE A 263 -1.89 17.03 -8.90
CA ILE A 263 -1.30 16.12 -9.90
C ILE A 263 -1.60 16.53 -11.36
N TYR A 264 -2.66 17.31 -11.62
CA TYR A 264 -3.05 17.70 -12.98
C TYR A 264 -2.34 19.00 -13.39
N ASN A 265 -1.09 18.90 -13.80
CA ASN A 265 -0.22 20.02 -14.16
C ASN A 265 0.57 19.73 -15.45
N ASP A 266 1.34 20.71 -15.92
CA ASP A 266 2.10 20.61 -17.18
C ASP A 266 3.14 19.48 -17.13
N ALA A 267 3.82 19.26 -16.00
CA ALA A 267 4.77 18.16 -15.86
C ALA A 267 4.09 16.79 -16.01
N THR A 268 2.90 16.61 -15.47
CA THR A 268 2.09 15.39 -15.68
C THR A 268 1.73 15.21 -17.15
N GLU A 269 1.37 16.29 -17.87
CA GLU A 269 1.11 16.21 -19.31
C GLU A 269 2.36 15.77 -20.09
N GLU A 270 3.55 16.32 -19.77
CA GLU A 270 4.83 15.96 -20.41
C GLU A 270 5.23 14.50 -20.13
N ILE A 271 5.11 14.05 -18.89
CA ILE A 271 5.36 12.66 -18.50
C ILE A 271 4.46 11.72 -19.32
N LEU A 272 3.16 11.99 -19.38
CA LEU A 272 2.20 11.16 -20.10
C LEU A 272 2.44 11.15 -21.62
N GLN A 273 2.88 12.27 -22.19
CA GLN A 273 3.26 12.34 -23.60
C GLN A 273 4.53 11.53 -23.89
N THR A 274 5.53 11.60 -23.01
CA THR A 274 6.76 10.80 -23.10
C THR A 274 6.46 9.31 -23.04
N ILE A 275 5.61 8.90 -22.09
CA ILE A 275 5.14 7.51 -21.96
C ILE A 275 4.39 7.07 -23.22
N ALA A 276 3.50 7.93 -23.76
CA ALA A 276 2.77 7.63 -24.99
C ALA A 276 3.71 7.42 -26.18
N ALA A 277 4.71 8.30 -26.35
CA ALA A 277 5.70 8.19 -27.41
C ALA A 277 6.49 6.87 -27.33
N ASN A 278 7.01 6.54 -26.15
CA ASN A 278 7.78 5.30 -25.93
C ASN A 278 6.92 4.03 -26.03
N THR A 279 5.66 4.11 -25.60
CA THR A 279 4.69 3.00 -25.80
C THR A 279 4.43 2.77 -27.30
N LYS A 280 4.28 3.84 -28.08
CA LYS A 280 4.06 3.75 -29.53
C LYS A 280 5.25 3.14 -30.27
N LEU A 281 6.47 3.38 -29.81
CA LEU A 281 7.70 2.78 -30.33
C LEU A 281 7.91 1.33 -29.87
N GLY A 282 7.11 0.84 -28.92
CA GLY A 282 7.28 -0.49 -28.33
C GLY A 282 8.40 -0.56 -27.29
N ALA A 283 8.94 0.58 -26.86
CA ALA A 283 10.02 0.66 -25.90
C ALA A 283 9.54 0.47 -24.45
N PHE A 284 8.27 0.81 -24.16
CA PHE A 284 7.66 0.73 -22.84
C PHE A 284 6.29 0.06 -22.88
N SER A 285 5.95 -0.65 -21.84
CA SER A 285 4.59 -1.14 -21.62
C SER A 285 4.31 -1.41 -20.13
N THR A 286 3.02 -1.32 -19.79
CA THR A 286 2.46 -1.83 -18.56
C THR A 286 1.72 -3.14 -18.81
N PHE A 287 1.55 -3.95 -17.76
CA PHE A 287 0.72 -5.14 -17.82
C PHE A 287 -0.02 -5.35 -16.49
N LYS A 288 -1.30 -5.71 -16.59
CA LYS A 288 -2.15 -5.97 -15.40
C LYS A 288 -2.50 -7.44 -15.22
N ILE A 289 -2.06 -8.32 -16.10
CA ILE A 289 -2.49 -9.73 -16.09
C ILE A 289 -1.36 -10.56 -15.48
N ASN A 290 -1.48 -10.92 -14.23
CA ASN A 290 -0.67 -11.92 -13.49
C ASN A 290 0.81 -11.97 -13.90
N GLY A 291 1.40 -10.83 -14.23
CA GLY A 291 2.76 -10.73 -14.71
C GLY A 291 3.59 -9.92 -13.74
N TYR A 292 4.64 -10.53 -13.23
CA TYR A 292 5.68 -9.82 -12.52
C TYR A 292 6.77 -9.43 -13.55
N PRO A 293 7.41 -8.26 -13.45
CA PRO A 293 8.55 -7.89 -14.29
C PRO A 293 9.63 -8.97 -14.33
N ALA A 294 9.82 -9.68 -13.21
CA ALA A 294 10.73 -10.80 -13.09
C ALA A 294 10.55 -11.85 -14.18
N ASN A 295 9.32 -12.24 -14.50
CA ASN A 295 9.05 -13.26 -15.51
C ASN A 295 9.54 -12.84 -16.90
N PHE A 296 9.40 -11.55 -17.26
CA PHE A 296 9.92 -11.01 -18.52
C PHE A 296 11.43 -10.84 -18.48
N LEU A 297 11.98 -10.35 -17.36
CA LEU A 297 13.42 -10.18 -17.20
C LEU A 297 14.13 -11.54 -17.33
N ASN A 298 13.68 -12.53 -16.56
CA ASN A 298 14.28 -13.87 -16.50
C ASN A 298 14.15 -14.64 -17.83
N ALA A 299 13.11 -14.35 -18.62
CA ALA A 299 12.95 -14.89 -19.98
C ALA A 299 13.74 -14.10 -21.04
N GLY A 300 14.57 -13.13 -20.68
CA GLY A 300 15.28 -12.26 -21.62
C GLY A 300 14.34 -11.43 -22.50
N GLN A 301 13.18 -11.07 -21.97
CA GLN A 301 12.14 -10.29 -22.66
C GLN A 301 12.00 -8.86 -22.10
N CYS A 302 12.91 -8.46 -21.22
CA CYS A 302 13.01 -7.14 -20.61
C CYS A 302 14.48 -6.76 -20.43
N ILE A 303 14.79 -5.47 -20.48
CA ILE A 303 16.12 -4.94 -20.16
C ILE A 303 16.11 -4.20 -18.84
N PHE A 304 15.14 -3.31 -18.67
CA PHE A 304 14.97 -2.53 -17.44
C PHE A 304 13.65 -2.92 -16.77
N ALA A 305 13.75 -3.59 -15.65
CA ALA A 305 12.60 -3.99 -14.83
C ALA A 305 12.61 -3.18 -13.53
N VAL A 306 11.68 -2.24 -13.37
CA VAL A 306 11.53 -1.53 -12.10
C VAL A 306 10.47 -2.23 -11.25
N ASP A 307 10.89 -2.65 -10.06
CA ASP A 307 10.05 -3.26 -9.03
C ASP A 307 10.61 -2.92 -7.64
N SER A 308 9.87 -3.23 -6.60
CA SER A 308 10.32 -3.09 -5.22
C SER A 308 11.59 -3.91 -4.94
N THR A 309 12.48 -3.38 -4.11
CA THR A 309 13.58 -4.18 -3.54
C THR A 309 13.06 -5.41 -2.79
N ALA A 310 11.82 -5.33 -2.26
CA ALA A 310 11.13 -6.46 -1.64
C ALA A 310 10.76 -7.61 -2.61
N GLY A 311 11.05 -7.48 -3.89
CA GLY A 311 10.88 -8.54 -4.90
C GLY A 311 12.21 -9.05 -5.47
N ALA A 312 13.33 -8.68 -4.87
CA ALA A 312 14.67 -8.98 -5.39
C ALA A 312 14.97 -10.49 -5.52
N THR A 313 14.36 -11.31 -4.68
CA THR A 313 14.52 -12.78 -4.70
C THR A 313 13.93 -13.43 -5.95
N TRP A 314 13.12 -12.70 -6.73
CA TRP A 314 12.51 -13.16 -7.97
C TRP A 314 13.26 -12.68 -9.23
N MET A 315 14.18 -11.71 -9.09
CA MET A 315 14.80 -10.98 -10.19
C MET A 315 16.14 -11.61 -10.59
N GLY A 316 16.29 -11.94 -11.87
CA GLY A 316 17.50 -12.51 -12.45
C GLY A 316 17.36 -13.98 -12.80
N CYS A 317 18.22 -14.44 -13.69
CA CYS A 317 18.18 -15.82 -14.21
C CYS A 317 18.56 -16.89 -13.17
N ASP A 318 19.27 -16.49 -12.10
CA ASP A 318 19.69 -17.37 -11.01
C ASP A 318 18.91 -17.06 -9.70
N ALA A 319 17.75 -16.40 -9.81
CA ALA A 319 16.91 -16.03 -8.67
C ALA A 319 16.45 -17.28 -7.89
N PRO A 320 16.48 -17.25 -6.55
CA PRO A 320 16.01 -18.36 -5.71
C PRO A 320 14.54 -18.72 -5.92
N LEU A 321 13.71 -17.74 -6.28
CA LEU A 321 12.29 -17.92 -6.54
C LEU A 321 11.98 -17.59 -8.01
N ILE A 322 11.98 -18.60 -8.87
CA ILE A 322 11.67 -18.46 -10.30
C ILE A 322 10.27 -19.01 -10.58
N ASP A 323 9.44 -18.21 -11.26
CA ASP A 323 8.04 -18.53 -11.60
C ASP A 323 7.83 -18.75 -13.12
N ILE A 324 8.89 -19.14 -13.82
CA ILE A 324 8.82 -19.55 -15.23
C ILE A 324 9.52 -20.89 -15.42
N ALA A 325 9.16 -21.60 -16.48
CA ALA A 325 9.76 -22.89 -16.80
C ALA A 325 11.25 -22.72 -17.20
N ASP A 326 12.11 -23.67 -16.79
CA ASP A 326 13.56 -23.62 -16.98
C ASP A 326 13.96 -23.39 -18.43
N GLU A 327 13.24 -24.00 -19.39
CA GLU A 327 13.49 -23.85 -20.83
C GLU A 327 13.24 -22.43 -21.38
N LYS A 328 12.61 -21.57 -20.58
CA LYS A 328 12.38 -20.15 -20.91
C LYS A 328 13.41 -19.23 -20.29
N LEU A 329 14.21 -19.71 -19.36
CA LEU A 329 15.26 -18.91 -18.71
C LEU A 329 16.34 -18.53 -19.72
N VAL A 330 16.78 -17.29 -19.66
CA VAL A 330 17.88 -16.76 -20.46
C VAL A 330 18.99 -16.30 -19.52
N GLN A 331 20.21 -16.76 -19.77
CA GLN A 331 21.37 -16.38 -18.98
C GLN A 331 21.84 -14.96 -19.33
N PHE A 332 21.99 -14.12 -18.33
CA PHE A 332 22.50 -12.75 -18.43
C PHE A 332 23.01 -12.25 -17.06
N GLU A 333 23.82 -11.20 -17.08
CA GLU A 333 24.24 -10.50 -15.88
C GLU A 333 23.16 -9.55 -15.41
N THR A 334 22.66 -9.75 -14.17
CA THR A 334 21.69 -8.85 -13.51
C THR A 334 22.44 -7.82 -12.68
N VAL A 335 22.13 -6.54 -12.87
CA VAL A 335 22.64 -5.44 -12.04
C VAL A 335 21.48 -4.72 -11.36
N VAL A 336 21.61 -4.46 -10.07
CA VAL A 336 20.64 -3.69 -9.28
C VAL A 336 21.09 -2.24 -9.24
N MET A 337 20.23 -1.33 -9.67
CA MET A 337 20.53 0.11 -9.71
C MET A 337 19.38 0.91 -9.09
N PRO A 338 19.64 2.13 -8.58
CA PRO A 338 18.58 3.07 -8.31
C PRO A 338 17.69 3.27 -9.54
N ILE A 339 16.43 3.58 -9.32
CA ILE A 339 15.52 3.95 -10.42
C ILE A 339 16.09 5.11 -11.23
N PRO A 340 15.73 5.25 -12.51
CA PRO A 340 16.21 6.35 -13.35
C PRO A 340 15.94 7.73 -12.73
N GLN A 341 16.86 8.66 -12.91
CA GLN A 341 16.80 10.02 -12.38
C GLN A 341 16.78 11.06 -13.51
N PHE A 342 16.08 12.20 -13.31
CA PHE A 342 16.23 13.38 -14.15
C PHE A 342 17.49 14.18 -13.76
N ASP A 343 17.75 14.29 -12.46
CA ASP A 343 18.96 14.92 -11.91
C ASP A 343 19.75 13.90 -11.07
N THR A 344 20.92 13.52 -11.58
CA THR A 344 21.81 12.55 -10.91
C THR A 344 22.57 13.13 -9.72
N GLN A 345 22.57 14.44 -9.55
CA GLN A 345 23.23 15.12 -8.42
C GLN A 345 22.30 15.21 -7.19
N ASN A 346 20.99 15.17 -7.40
CA ASN A 346 19.98 15.21 -6.35
C ASN A 346 18.99 14.04 -6.52
N PRO A 347 19.44 12.81 -6.35
CA PRO A 347 18.59 11.63 -6.57
C PRO A 347 17.43 11.61 -5.58
N LYS A 348 16.26 11.20 -6.06
CA LYS A 348 15.04 11.05 -5.25
C LYS A 348 14.45 9.68 -5.50
N MET A 349 14.16 8.97 -4.43
CA MET A 349 13.62 7.61 -4.46
C MET A 349 12.43 7.51 -3.50
N ILE A 350 11.37 6.82 -3.91
CA ILE A 350 10.22 6.65 -3.03
C ILE A 350 10.56 5.66 -1.91
N SER A 351 10.28 6.04 -0.66
CA SER A 351 10.29 5.09 0.44
C SER A 351 9.05 4.22 0.39
N GLN A 352 9.22 2.95 0.63
CA GLN A 352 8.17 1.95 0.66
C GLN A 352 8.35 1.03 1.86
N GLY A 353 7.34 0.24 2.12
CA GLY A 353 7.37 -0.80 3.12
C GLY A 353 6.28 -0.64 4.15
N PRO A 354 5.91 -1.77 4.78
CA PRO A 354 4.80 -1.78 5.72
C PRO A 354 5.16 -1.14 7.05
N SER A 355 4.14 -0.58 7.66
CA SER A 355 4.13 -0.15 9.06
C SER A 355 3.11 -0.95 9.85
N MET A 356 3.24 -1.02 11.16
CA MET A 356 2.25 -1.61 12.05
C MET A 356 1.31 -0.52 12.58
N CYS A 357 0.02 -0.79 12.53
CA CYS A 357 -1.05 0.04 13.04
C CYS A 357 -1.77 -0.70 14.17
N LEU A 358 -2.05 -0.02 15.27
CA LEU A 358 -2.81 -0.54 16.41
C LEU A 358 -4.23 0.03 16.40
N PHE A 359 -5.21 -0.83 16.61
CA PHE A 359 -6.61 -0.43 16.71
C PHE A 359 -7.04 -0.32 18.16
N ASN A 360 -7.80 0.73 18.45
CA ASN A 360 -8.35 0.93 19.77
C ASN A 360 -9.37 -0.16 20.13
N LYS A 361 -9.43 -0.52 21.40
CA LYS A 361 -10.34 -1.50 21.98
C LYS A 361 -10.97 -0.93 23.25
N GLU A 362 -12.12 -1.44 23.64
CA GLU A 362 -12.80 -1.02 24.87
C GLU A 362 -11.96 -1.27 26.12
N ASP A 363 -11.14 -2.33 26.10
CA ASP A 363 -10.23 -2.66 27.18
C ASP A 363 -8.81 -2.13 26.91
N PRO A 364 -8.32 -1.10 27.62
CA PRO A 364 -6.97 -0.57 27.42
C PRO A 364 -5.86 -1.59 27.73
N GLN A 365 -6.14 -2.64 28.50
CA GLN A 365 -5.20 -3.74 28.74
C GLN A 365 -5.00 -4.60 27.48
N GLU A 366 -6.04 -4.77 26.66
CA GLU A 366 -5.96 -5.46 25.37
C GLU A 366 -5.13 -4.65 24.38
N VAL A 367 -5.27 -3.31 24.37
CA VAL A 367 -4.42 -2.42 23.56
C VAL A 367 -2.96 -2.51 24.02
N LEU A 368 -2.71 -2.53 25.32
CA LEU A 368 -1.35 -2.69 25.85
C LEU A 368 -0.75 -4.05 25.50
N ALA A 369 -1.53 -5.14 25.56
CA ALA A 369 -1.10 -6.47 25.10
C ALA A 369 -0.73 -6.46 23.62
N SER A 370 -1.51 -5.77 22.80
CA SER A 370 -1.27 -5.60 21.36
C SER A 370 0.00 -4.79 21.08
N TRP A 371 0.25 -3.74 21.87
CA TRP A 371 1.46 -2.94 21.80
C TRP A 371 2.72 -3.74 22.16
N LEU A 372 2.68 -4.55 23.22
CA LEU A 372 3.80 -5.43 23.60
C LEU A 372 4.16 -6.40 22.46
N PHE A 373 3.15 -6.95 21.77
CA PHE A 373 3.39 -7.79 20.60
C PHE A 373 3.96 -7.00 19.43
N ALA A 374 3.42 -5.81 19.14
CA ALA A 374 3.93 -4.97 18.07
C ALA A 374 5.40 -4.58 18.28
N GLN A 375 5.81 -4.26 19.51
CA GLN A 375 7.22 -4.03 19.84
C GLN A 375 8.09 -5.27 19.62
N TYR A 376 7.56 -6.48 19.93
CA TYR A 376 8.30 -7.72 19.71
C TYR A 376 8.69 -7.91 18.26
N MET A 377 7.84 -7.47 17.33
CA MET A 377 8.13 -7.51 15.90
C MET A 377 9.31 -6.61 15.47
N LEU A 378 9.77 -5.71 16.34
CA LEU A 378 10.96 -4.88 16.12
C LEU A 378 12.24 -5.43 16.74
N THR A 379 12.20 -6.59 17.38
CA THR A 379 13.42 -7.23 17.89
C THR A 379 14.37 -7.59 16.76
N ASP A 380 15.68 -7.58 17.04
CA ASP A 380 16.72 -7.89 16.05
C ASP A 380 16.46 -9.24 15.37
N ASP A 381 16.05 -10.26 16.14
CA ASP A 381 15.78 -11.60 15.61
C ASP A 381 14.70 -11.60 14.54
N VAL A 382 13.58 -10.88 14.76
CA VAL A 382 12.50 -10.78 13.77
C VAL A 382 12.91 -9.91 12.59
N GLN A 383 13.50 -8.75 12.87
CA GLN A 383 13.90 -7.77 11.86
C GLN A 383 14.91 -8.35 10.88
N ILE A 384 15.97 -8.99 11.40
CA ILE A 384 17.02 -9.58 10.58
C ILE A 384 16.51 -10.79 9.80
N ALA A 385 15.80 -11.70 10.46
CA ALA A 385 15.26 -12.87 9.79
C ALA A 385 14.32 -12.49 8.64
N TYR A 386 13.46 -11.49 8.84
CA TYR A 386 12.53 -11.05 7.80
C TYR A 386 13.24 -10.29 6.67
N ALA A 387 14.19 -9.41 7.00
CA ALA A 387 14.96 -8.66 6.00
C ALA A 387 15.73 -9.61 5.06
N GLN A 388 16.26 -10.71 5.56
CA GLN A 388 16.97 -11.71 4.77
C GLN A 388 16.09 -12.51 3.81
N THR A 389 14.76 -12.44 3.91
CA THR A 389 13.87 -13.15 2.97
C THR A 389 13.80 -12.48 1.60
N GLU A 390 13.97 -11.18 1.56
CA GLU A 390 13.86 -10.31 0.37
C GLU A 390 14.84 -9.14 0.49
N GLY A 391 14.77 -8.18 -0.42
CA GLY A 391 15.56 -6.94 -0.36
C GLY A 391 14.96 -5.88 0.58
N TYR A 392 14.54 -6.26 1.77
CA TYR A 392 14.11 -5.35 2.82
C TYR A 392 15.28 -4.85 3.66
N ALA A 393 15.15 -3.65 4.22
CA ALA A 393 16.03 -3.14 5.27
C ALA A 393 15.32 -3.15 6.63
N PRO A 394 15.99 -3.60 7.72
CA PRO A 394 15.49 -3.42 9.08
C PRO A 394 15.26 -1.94 9.38
N VAL A 395 14.26 -1.65 10.20
CA VAL A 395 13.90 -0.25 10.51
C VAL A 395 14.63 0.34 11.70
N THR A 396 15.45 -0.46 12.39
CA THR A 396 16.22 -0.01 13.55
C THR A 396 17.73 0.00 13.24
N THR A 397 18.43 1.01 13.71
CA THR A 397 19.90 1.09 13.64
C THR A 397 20.55 -0.06 14.39
N LYS A 398 19.90 -0.54 15.48
CA LYS A 398 20.34 -1.70 16.25
C LYS A 398 20.40 -2.96 15.37
N ALA A 399 19.33 -3.30 14.67
CA ALA A 399 19.30 -4.47 13.77
C ALA A 399 20.24 -4.28 12.56
N GLN A 400 20.31 -3.06 11.99
CA GLN A 400 21.21 -2.76 10.86
C GLN A 400 22.70 -2.92 11.23
N GLN A 401 23.07 -2.65 12.48
CA GLN A 401 24.43 -2.78 12.99
C GLN A 401 24.71 -4.12 13.68
N ASN A 402 23.71 -5.00 13.77
CA ASN A 402 23.88 -6.31 14.39
C ASN A 402 24.92 -7.14 13.60
N PRO A 403 25.90 -7.78 14.29
CA PRO A 403 26.93 -8.59 13.62
C PRO A 403 26.37 -9.68 12.69
N VAL A 404 25.22 -10.28 13.01
CA VAL A 404 24.57 -11.30 12.17
C VAL A 404 24.11 -10.69 10.85
N TYR A 405 23.54 -9.49 10.89
CA TYR A 405 23.08 -8.82 9.67
C TYR A 405 24.25 -8.28 8.83
N LEU A 406 25.28 -7.75 9.48
CA LEU A 406 26.51 -7.31 8.78
C LEU A 406 27.25 -8.49 8.13
N ASP A 407 27.31 -9.65 8.80
CA ASP A 407 27.84 -10.89 8.20
C ASP A 407 27.04 -11.26 6.95
N TYR A 408 25.69 -11.28 7.04
CA TYR A 408 24.84 -11.54 5.89
C TYR A 408 25.14 -10.62 4.70
N LEU A 409 25.21 -9.32 4.93
CA LEU A 409 25.54 -8.36 3.87
C LEU A 409 26.96 -8.56 3.31
N SER A 410 27.92 -9.03 4.11
CA SER A 410 29.29 -9.28 3.68
C SER A 410 29.44 -10.51 2.78
N ARG A 411 28.43 -11.37 2.73
CA ARG A 411 28.42 -12.61 1.95
C ARG A 411 28.11 -12.39 0.46
N ARG A 412 28.00 -11.15 0.01
CA ARG A 412 27.93 -10.83 -1.41
C ARG A 412 29.13 -11.45 -2.14
N GLY A 413 28.85 -12.16 -3.23
CA GLY A 413 29.84 -12.93 -4.01
C GLY A 413 29.82 -14.43 -3.73
N GLU A 414 29.10 -14.91 -2.73
CA GLU A 414 28.80 -16.34 -2.55
C GLU A 414 27.73 -16.81 -3.53
N ASP A 415 26.81 -15.95 -3.87
CA ASP A 415 25.75 -16.04 -4.87
C ASP A 415 25.02 -17.40 -4.86
N ASN A 416 24.37 -17.69 -3.76
CA ASN A 416 23.51 -18.86 -3.56
C ASN A 416 22.15 -18.44 -3.02
N ASP A 417 21.20 -19.38 -2.88
CA ASP A 417 19.82 -19.10 -2.48
C ASP A 417 19.71 -18.23 -1.22
N LEU A 418 20.58 -18.45 -0.22
CA LEU A 418 20.59 -17.69 1.02
C LEU A 418 21.25 -16.31 0.83
N TYR A 419 22.40 -16.28 0.16
CA TYR A 419 23.23 -15.09 -0.07
C TYR A 419 23.16 -14.63 -1.52
N TYR A 420 21.95 -14.55 -2.08
CA TYR A 420 21.75 -14.14 -3.46
C TYR A 420 22.16 -12.68 -3.66
N ASP A 421 23.12 -12.45 -4.57
CA ASP A 421 23.75 -11.15 -4.76
C ASP A 421 22.76 -10.04 -5.11
N VAL A 422 21.79 -10.29 -5.97
CA VAL A 422 20.76 -9.31 -6.35
C VAL A 422 19.92 -8.88 -5.14
N LYS A 423 19.60 -9.80 -4.24
CA LYS A 423 18.88 -9.52 -3.00
C LYS A 423 19.71 -8.66 -2.04
N ILE A 424 20.98 -8.99 -1.87
CA ILE A 424 21.92 -8.23 -1.01
C ILE A 424 22.12 -6.82 -1.58
N ASP A 425 22.33 -6.70 -2.90
CA ASP A 425 22.50 -5.41 -3.57
C ASP A 425 21.24 -4.53 -3.47
N ALA A 426 20.05 -5.12 -3.58
CA ALA A 426 18.79 -4.40 -3.41
C ALA A 426 18.60 -3.85 -1.99
N THR A 427 19.01 -4.63 -0.96
CA THR A 427 19.00 -4.18 0.43
C THR A 427 19.98 -3.03 0.65
N ARG A 428 21.21 -3.18 0.17
CA ARG A 428 22.25 -2.14 0.26
C ARG A 428 21.84 -0.86 -0.42
N LEU A 429 21.20 -0.96 -1.59
CA LEU A 429 20.73 0.21 -2.34
C LEU A 429 19.84 1.11 -1.48
N LEU A 430 18.91 0.54 -0.72
CA LEU A 430 18.09 1.34 0.20
C LEU A 430 18.90 1.91 1.34
N MET A 431 19.74 1.10 2.00
CA MET A 431 20.52 1.54 3.17
C MET A 431 21.47 2.68 2.81
N GLU A 432 22.11 2.62 1.64
CA GLU A 432 23.04 3.65 1.14
C GLU A 432 22.32 4.91 0.64
N ASN A 433 21.02 4.82 0.34
CA ASN A 433 20.21 5.91 -0.19
C ASN A 433 19.06 6.36 0.74
N THR A 434 19.09 6.00 2.01
CA THR A 434 18.02 6.37 2.96
C THR A 434 17.75 7.87 2.99
N GLU A 435 18.78 8.71 2.94
CA GLU A 435 18.66 10.17 2.92
C GLU A 435 18.06 10.73 1.61
N ASN A 436 18.14 9.96 0.52
CA ASN A 436 17.56 10.30 -0.77
C ASN A 436 16.10 9.87 -0.90
N THR A 437 15.56 9.19 0.12
CA THR A 437 14.19 8.71 0.08
C THR A 437 13.19 9.82 0.42
N PHE A 438 12.00 9.72 -0.15
CA PHE A 438 10.88 10.58 0.15
C PHE A 438 9.58 9.78 0.32
N VAL A 439 8.61 10.38 0.98
CA VAL A 439 7.23 9.89 1.10
C VAL A 439 6.27 10.87 0.49
N THR A 440 5.12 10.38 0.07
CA THR A 440 4.01 11.24 -0.38
C THR A 440 3.27 11.82 0.83
N PRO A 441 2.61 12.98 0.69
CA PRO A 441 1.68 13.48 1.69
C PRO A 441 0.59 12.44 2.02
N VAL A 442 0.34 12.26 3.31
CA VAL A 442 -0.66 11.30 3.83
C VAL A 442 -1.87 12.08 4.35
N PHE A 443 -3.05 11.80 3.79
CA PHE A 443 -4.32 12.45 4.15
C PHE A 443 -5.48 11.53 3.80
N ASN A 444 -6.68 11.83 4.29
CA ASN A 444 -7.86 11.07 3.90
C ASN A 444 -8.11 11.19 2.39
N GLY A 445 -7.93 10.09 1.68
CA GLY A 445 -8.02 10.01 0.21
C GLY A 445 -6.67 9.91 -0.51
N SER A 446 -5.52 9.95 0.18
CA SER A 446 -4.19 9.78 -0.43
C SER A 446 -4.06 8.44 -1.18
N ALA A 447 -4.65 7.35 -0.66
CA ALA A 447 -4.73 6.07 -1.36
C ALA A 447 -5.50 6.16 -2.70
N SER A 448 -6.59 6.94 -2.74
CA SER A 448 -7.34 7.18 -3.98
C SER A 448 -6.55 8.01 -4.99
N LEU A 449 -5.81 9.03 -4.52
CA LEU A 449 -4.94 9.83 -5.37
C LEU A 449 -3.79 8.99 -5.95
N ARG A 450 -3.18 8.13 -5.13
CA ARG A 450 -2.14 7.19 -5.58
C ARG A 450 -2.66 6.27 -6.68
N ASN A 451 -3.83 5.66 -6.50
CA ASN A 451 -4.47 4.84 -7.53
C ASN A 451 -4.78 5.65 -8.81
N ALA A 452 -5.19 6.90 -8.67
CA ALA A 452 -5.42 7.80 -9.79
C ALA A 452 -4.14 8.09 -10.58
N ALA A 453 -3.02 8.34 -9.89
CA ALA A 453 -1.72 8.54 -10.51
C ALA A 453 -1.31 7.36 -11.42
N GLY A 454 -1.43 6.14 -10.90
CA GLY A 454 -1.17 4.93 -11.68
C GLY A 454 -2.11 4.76 -12.87
N GLN A 455 -3.40 5.06 -12.66
CA GLN A 455 -4.42 4.94 -13.70
C GLN A 455 -4.19 5.87 -14.89
N LEU A 456 -3.55 7.05 -14.69
CA LEU A 456 -3.17 7.94 -15.78
C LEU A 456 -2.21 7.24 -16.75
N ILE A 457 -1.13 6.65 -16.25
CA ILE A 457 -0.14 5.90 -17.06
C ILE A 457 -0.79 4.69 -17.74
N GLU A 458 -1.57 3.93 -17.01
CA GLU A 458 -2.27 2.74 -17.51
C GLU A 458 -3.21 3.08 -18.68
N ASN A 459 -3.99 4.13 -18.55
CA ASN A 459 -4.93 4.55 -19.60
C ASN A 459 -4.20 5.05 -20.84
N VAL A 460 -3.14 5.86 -20.68
CA VAL A 460 -2.32 6.33 -21.80
C VAL A 460 -1.70 5.15 -22.55
N THR A 461 -1.03 4.24 -21.84
CA THR A 461 -0.41 3.04 -22.43
C THR A 461 -1.44 2.19 -23.19
N LYS A 462 -2.61 1.98 -22.59
CA LYS A 462 -3.71 1.20 -23.18
C LYS A 462 -4.30 1.88 -24.42
N SER A 463 -4.49 3.19 -24.40
CA SER A 463 -5.02 3.94 -25.53
C SER A 463 -4.06 3.97 -26.70
N VAL A 464 -2.75 4.14 -26.46
CA VAL A 464 -1.73 4.06 -27.51
C VAL A 464 -1.74 2.67 -28.19
N ARG A 465 -1.83 1.60 -27.40
CA ARG A 465 -1.93 0.22 -27.95
C ARG A 465 -3.18 0.00 -28.81
N ARG A 466 -4.26 0.75 -28.56
CA ARG A 466 -5.50 0.74 -29.37
C ARG A 466 -5.42 1.65 -30.60
N GLY A 467 -4.30 2.32 -30.82
CA GLY A 467 -4.11 3.27 -31.93
C GLY A 467 -4.75 4.64 -31.68
N GLU A 468 -5.15 4.95 -30.46
CA GLU A 468 -5.69 6.25 -30.12
C GLU A 468 -4.57 7.32 -30.04
N ASN A 469 -4.89 8.55 -30.39
CA ASN A 469 -3.95 9.65 -30.32
C ASN A 469 -4.01 10.34 -28.94
N VAL A 470 -2.92 10.26 -28.20
CA VAL A 470 -2.77 10.93 -26.89
C VAL A 470 -2.30 12.36 -27.12
N ASN A 471 -3.26 13.28 -27.25
CA ASN A 471 -3.02 14.72 -27.38
C ASN A 471 -3.56 15.46 -26.15
N LYS A 472 -3.37 16.78 -26.10
CA LYS A 472 -3.82 17.61 -24.97
C LYS A 472 -5.32 17.48 -24.69
N PHE A 473 -6.17 17.38 -25.72
CA PHE A 473 -7.62 17.19 -25.53
C PHE A 473 -7.94 15.81 -24.90
N TYR A 474 -7.23 14.76 -25.33
CA TYR A 474 -7.33 13.44 -24.71
C TYR A 474 -6.93 13.50 -23.23
N LEU A 475 -5.81 14.14 -22.88
CA LEU A 475 -5.33 14.24 -21.50
C LEU A 475 -6.31 15.03 -20.61
N GLN A 476 -6.86 16.12 -21.09
CA GLN A 476 -7.87 16.89 -20.34
C GLN A 476 -9.14 16.05 -20.06
N LYS A 477 -9.57 15.23 -21.02
CA LYS A 477 -10.66 14.29 -20.80
C LYS A 477 -10.28 13.22 -19.80
N LEU A 478 -9.08 12.64 -19.94
CA LEU A 478 -8.56 11.61 -19.04
C LEU A 478 -8.51 12.12 -17.60
N PHE A 479 -8.04 13.35 -17.36
CA PHE A 479 -8.00 13.96 -16.03
C PHE A 479 -9.40 14.04 -15.40
N LYS A 480 -10.40 14.46 -16.17
CA LYS A 480 -11.81 14.47 -15.72
C LYS A 480 -12.32 13.08 -15.37
N ASP A 481 -12.07 12.12 -16.25
CA ASP A 481 -12.55 10.74 -16.08
C ASP A 481 -11.91 10.10 -14.82
N VAL A 482 -10.61 10.32 -14.60
CA VAL A 482 -9.87 9.82 -13.43
C VAL A 482 -10.31 10.53 -12.15
N THR A 483 -10.50 11.86 -12.17
CA THR A 483 -11.05 12.62 -11.05
C THR A 483 -12.40 12.04 -10.60
N SER A 484 -13.29 11.80 -11.54
CA SER A 484 -14.61 11.24 -11.24
C SER A 484 -14.54 9.78 -10.75
N LEU A 485 -13.67 8.97 -11.34
CA LEU A 485 -13.52 7.54 -10.99
C LEU A 485 -13.05 7.37 -9.54
N TYR A 486 -12.08 8.17 -9.12
CA TYR A 486 -11.49 8.10 -7.80
C TYR A 486 -12.04 9.15 -6.81
N ARG A 487 -13.07 9.89 -7.21
CA ARG A 487 -13.75 10.92 -6.41
C ARG A 487 -12.80 11.99 -5.85
N LEU A 488 -11.77 12.34 -6.59
CA LEU A 488 -10.75 13.29 -6.13
C LEU A 488 -11.30 14.70 -5.89
N ASP A 489 -12.39 15.06 -6.56
CA ASP A 489 -13.15 16.30 -6.35
C ASP A 489 -13.87 16.37 -4.99
N GLN A 490 -13.97 15.25 -4.28
CA GLN A 490 -14.62 15.14 -2.98
C GLN A 490 -13.61 15.13 -1.82
N ILE A 491 -12.34 14.80 -2.09
CA ILE A 491 -11.28 14.69 -1.08
C ILE A 491 -11.02 16.04 -0.39
N ALA A 492 -10.85 17.11 -1.15
CA ALA A 492 -10.55 18.44 -0.63
C ALA A 492 -11.68 19.07 0.22
N SER A 493 -12.88 18.49 0.20
CA SER A 493 -14.02 18.99 0.97
C SER A 493 -14.27 18.24 2.29
N GLU A 494 -13.50 17.18 2.59
CA GLU A 494 -13.80 16.23 3.66
C GLU A 494 -12.66 16.08 4.69
N THR A 495 -11.85 17.10 4.90
CA THR A 495 -10.88 17.13 6.03
C THR A 495 -11.56 17.19 7.41
N THR A 496 -12.88 17.08 7.44
CA THR A 496 -13.67 16.99 8.67
C THR A 496 -14.29 15.61 8.75
N ALA A 497 -14.12 14.92 9.87
CA ALA A 497 -14.88 13.73 10.22
C ALA A 497 -16.35 13.98 9.85
N GLN A 498 -16.92 13.17 8.94
CA GLN A 498 -18.35 13.25 8.66
C GLN A 498 -19.07 12.80 9.93
N GLU A 499 -19.43 13.74 10.79
CA GLU A 499 -20.58 13.49 11.64
C GLU A 499 -21.77 13.29 10.71
N PHE A 500 -22.25 12.06 10.63
CA PHE A 500 -23.55 11.79 10.07
C PHE A 500 -24.55 12.54 10.96
N GLY A 501 -24.83 13.79 10.61
CA GLY A 501 -25.76 14.63 11.34
C GLY A 501 -27.09 13.91 11.54
N HIS A 502 -27.87 14.32 12.52
CA HIS A 502 -29.18 13.74 12.81
C HIS A 502 -29.96 13.47 11.52
N LEU A 503 -30.53 12.28 11.43
CA LEU A 503 -31.35 11.88 10.28
C LEU A 503 -32.30 13.02 9.88
N PRO A 504 -32.32 13.44 8.61
CA PRO A 504 -33.24 14.47 8.15
C PRO A 504 -34.68 14.14 8.57
N ALA A 505 -35.43 15.14 8.99
CA ALA A 505 -36.83 14.94 9.43
C ALA A 505 -37.67 14.10 8.46
N GLY A 506 -37.41 14.24 7.14
CA GLY A 506 -38.01 13.43 6.09
C GLY A 506 -37.64 11.94 6.17
N ALA A 507 -36.40 11.60 6.51
CA ALA A 507 -35.96 10.22 6.68
C ALA A 507 -36.58 9.58 7.94
N ILE A 508 -36.68 10.35 9.03
CA ILE A 508 -37.36 9.91 10.28
C ILE A 508 -38.84 9.62 10.01
N LEU A 509 -39.53 10.50 9.26
CA LEU A 509 -40.93 10.30 8.88
C LEU A 509 -41.11 9.08 7.99
N LEU A 510 -40.17 8.82 7.07
CA LEU A 510 -40.19 7.68 6.19
C LEU A 510 -39.99 6.36 6.93
N ILE A 511 -39.04 6.32 7.84
CA ILE A 511 -38.79 5.15 8.71
C ILE A 511 -40.02 4.90 9.61
N ALA A 512 -40.57 5.95 10.23
CA ALA A 512 -41.77 5.84 11.04
C ALA A 512 -42.96 5.32 10.22
N GLY A 513 -43.14 5.81 8.98
CA GLY A 513 -44.18 5.33 8.05
C GLY A 513 -44.00 3.86 7.67
N VAL A 514 -42.80 3.44 7.36
CA VAL A 514 -42.47 2.03 7.05
C VAL A 514 -42.70 1.14 8.28
N CYS A 515 -42.22 1.53 9.46
CA CYS A 515 -42.50 0.78 10.70
C CYS A 515 -43.99 0.65 11.00
N THR A 516 -44.76 1.72 10.82
CA THR A 516 -46.22 1.70 11.01
C THR A 516 -46.90 0.77 10.02
N ALA A 517 -46.49 0.77 8.75
CA ALA A 517 -47.00 -0.15 7.73
C ALA A 517 -46.69 -1.62 8.06
N TRP A 518 -45.50 -1.92 8.53
CA TRP A 518 -45.12 -3.27 8.98
C TRP A 518 -45.91 -3.72 10.20
N LEU A 519 -46.10 -2.85 11.20
CA LEU A 519 -46.97 -3.13 12.35
C LEU A 519 -48.41 -3.40 11.92
N GLY A 520 -48.95 -2.59 11.01
CA GLY A 520 -50.28 -2.79 10.46
C GLY A 520 -50.42 -4.13 9.72
N MET A 521 -49.41 -4.53 8.94
CA MET A 521 -49.39 -5.84 8.29
C MET A 521 -49.33 -6.99 9.31
N GLY A 522 -48.49 -6.84 10.33
CA GLY A 522 -48.36 -7.84 11.41
C GLY A 522 -49.69 -8.05 12.14
N VAL A 523 -50.38 -6.96 12.51
CA VAL A 523 -51.71 -7.00 13.15
C VAL A 523 -52.75 -7.63 12.22
N TYR A 524 -52.74 -7.28 10.94
CA TYR A 524 -53.66 -7.87 9.95
C TYR A 524 -53.49 -9.40 9.84
N VAL A 525 -52.23 -9.87 9.73
CA VAL A 525 -51.91 -11.31 9.66
C VAL A 525 -52.32 -12.03 10.93
N ALA A 526 -52.08 -11.43 12.10
CA ALA A 526 -52.50 -12.00 13.39
C ALA A 526 -54.02 -12.13 13.51
N LEU A 527 -54.74 -11.07 13.14
CA LEU A 527 -56.23 -11.09 13.15
C LEU A 527 -56.80 -12.10 12.13
N ASP A 528 -56.23 -12.21 10.95
CA ASP A 528 -56.64 -13.22 9.95
C ASP A 528 -56.37 -14.64 10.44
N SER A 529 -55.25 -14.87 11.10
CA SER A 529 -54.90 -16.16 11.72
C SER A 529 -55.87 -16.53 12.86
N ILE A 530 -56.29 -15.56 13.68
CA ILE A 530 -57.26 -15.76 14.76
C ILE A 530 -58.67 -16.08 14.16
N LYS A 531 -59.05 -15.35 13.10
CA LYS A 531 -60.32 -15.62 12.40
C LYS A 531 -60.38 -17.01 11.77
N LYS A 532 -59.26 -17.48 11.23
CA LYS A 532 -59.13 -18.83 10.66
C LYS A 532 -59.19 -19.93 11.72
N LYS A 533 -58.63 -19.68 12.92
CA LYS A 533 -58.72 -20.60 14.07
C LYS A 533 -60.12 -20.69 14.70
N LYS A 534 -60.97 -19.65 14.58
CA LYS A 534 -62.35 -19.67 15.06
C LYS A 534 -63.33 -20.28 14.07
N LYS A 535 -62.90 -20.60 12.84
CA LYS A 535 -63.74 -21.26 11.80
C LYS A 535 -63.41 -22.75 11.63
N LYS A 536 -62.43 -23.26 12.38
CA LYS A 536 -62.20 -24.68 12.62
C LYS A 536 -62.73 -25.07 14.02
#